data_958ffcfd8d3b35edb7913d86759d710f
#
_entry.id   958ffcfd8d3b35edb7913d86759d710f
#
_cell.length_a   1.000
_cell.length_b   1.000
_cell.length_c   1.000
_cell.angle_alpha   90.00
_cell.angle_beta   90.00
_cell.angle_gamma   90.00
#
_symmetry.space_group_name_H-M   'P 1'
#
loop_
_entity.id
_entity.type
_entity.pdbx_description
1 polymer ?
#
loop_
_entity_poly.entity_id
_entity_poly.type
_entity_poly.pdbx_seq_one_letter_code
_entity_poly.pdbx_strand_id
1 'polypeptide(L)'
;MADSFFNPHHVCSFDLETTGPNPRTALIVTSSCLNIDFPDTTSSAEPLIEAHNWLADPGCDIPAAASAVHGISTEKARTEGRPHQEVAEETVSCLYDAWEDNRAVIVYNASFDLTILRHWVPSFEIRGLVIDPYVIDRALDKYRQGRRTLTMVCAHYNVSLDNAHQADADALGAAQLALRLAETYPQLCTTPTAELMTQQNEWQKERQQSLRDYLARVGRNYSTVETEWPLLGPLVED
;
A
#
# COMPACT_ATOMS: atom_id res chain seq x y z
N MET A 1 -8.85 -18.00 -20.77
CA MET A 1 -9.26 -16.63 -20.41
C MET A 1 -8.26 -15.72 -21.10
N ALA A 2 -8.70 -14.58 -21.63
CA ALA A 2 -7.75 -13.61 -22.20
C ALA A 2 -6.89 -13.07 -21.06
N ASP A 3 -5.60 -12.85 -21.32
CA ASP A 3 -4.70 -12.23 -20.35
C ASP A 3 -5.18 -10.80 -20.07
N SER A 4 -5.29 -10.44 -18.80
CA SER A 4 -5.49 -9.06 -18.37
C SER A 4 -4.14 -8.40 -18.07
N PHE A 5 -4.06 -7.08 -18.26
CA PHE A 5 -2.85 -6.29 -18.09
C PHE A 5 -3.11 -5.11 -17.16
N PHE A 6 -2.04 -4.61 -16.55
CA PHE A 6 -2.15 -3.42 -15.71
C PHE A 6 -2.53 -2.20 -16.55
N ASN A 7 -3.65 -1.57 -16.21
CA ASN A 7 -4.05 -0.26 -16.73
C ASN A 7 -3.76 0.80 -15.66
N PRO A 8 -2.69 1.61 -15.78
CA PRO A 8 -2.33 2.60 -14.78
C PRO A 8 -3.27 3.82 -14.76
N HIS A 9 -4.16 3.96 -15.75
CA HIS A 9 -5.15 5.03 -15.81
C HIS A 9 -6.46 4.69 -15.08
N HIS A 10 -6.68 3.43 -14.68
CA HIS A 10 -7.90 2.95 -14.04
C HIS A 10 -7.54 2.13 -12.80
N VAL A 11 -7.43 2.79 -11.66
CA VAL A 11 -6.86 2.22 -10.44
C VAL A 11 -7.71 2.51 -9.22
N CYS A 12 -7.51 1.73 -8.16
CA CYS A 12 -7.94 2.05 -6.81
C CYS A 12 -6.69 2.16 -5.93
N SER A 13 -6.43 3.31 -5.35
CA SER A 13 -5.31 3.46 -4.42
C SER A 13 -5.80 3.46 -2.99
N PHE A 14 -5.05 2.79 -2.12
CA PHE A 14 -5.45 2.54 -0.75
C PHE A 14 -4.28 2.74 0.21
N ASP A 15 -4.56 3.35 1.37
CA ASP A 15 -3.59 3.59 2.44
C ASP A 15 -4.25 3.58 3.82
N LEU A 16 -3.51 3.20 4.85
CA LEU A 16 -3.93 3.20 6.26
C LEU A 16 -2.98 4.02 7.12
N GLU A 17 -3.55 4.87 7.99
CA GLU A 17 -2.83 5.32 9.18
C GLU A 17 -3.23 4.45 10.38
N THR A 18 -2.26 4.13 11.25
CA THR A 18 -2.44 3.07 12.23
C THR A 18 -1.84 3.43 13.59
N THR A 19 -2.19 2.64 14.60
CA THR A 19 -1.65 2.81 15.97
C THR A 19 -0.18 2.41 16.11
N GLY A 20 0.44 1.79 15.10
CA GLY A 20 1.84 1.38 15.21
C GLY A 20 2.36 0.55 14.02
N PRO A 21 3.65 0.22 14.04
CA PRO A 21 4.35 -0.33 12.87
C PRO A 21 4.25 -1.86 12.71
N ASN A 22 3.56 -2.58 13.61
CA ASN A 22 3.42 -4.02 13.51
C ASN A 22 2.07 -4.38 12.87
N PRO A 23 2.01 -4.89 11.64
CA PRO A 23 0.77 -5.14 10.92
C PRO A 23 -0.10 -6.24 11.54
N ARG A 24 0.43 -7.04 12.46
CA ARG A 24 -0.32 -8.09 13.16
C ARG A 24 -1.01 -7.61 14.44
N THR A 25 -0.72 -6.40 14.90
CA THR A 25 -1.29 -5.83 16.14
C THR A 25 -1.76 -4.40 15.98
N ALA A 26 -1.40 -3.75 14.89
CA ALA A 26 -1.83 -2.39 14.61
C ALA A 26 -3.33 -2.32 14.38
N LEU A 27 -3.94 -1.24 14.87
CA LEU A 27 -5.34 -0.91 14.68
C LEU A 27 -5.43 0.25 13.70
N ILE A 28 -6.46 0.25 12.87
CA ILE A 28 -6.71 1.32 11.91
C ILE A 28 -7.13 2.59 12.67
N VAL A 29 -6.52 3.71 12.31
CA VAL A 29 -6.89 5.05 12.76
C VAL A 29 -7.57 5.81 11.63
N THR A 30 -7.04 5.78 10.42
CA THR A 30 -7.72 6.24 9.21
C THR A 30 -7.54 5.23 8.09
N SER A 31 -8.49 5.21 7.17
CA SER A 31 -8.41 4.45 5.93
C SER A 31 -8.85 5.34 4.78
N SER A 32 -8.15 5.25 3.66
CA SER A 32 -8.52 5.93 2.42
C SER A 32 -8.49 4.98 1.25
N CYS A 33 -9.58 4.91 0.50
CA CYS A 33 -9.69 4.23 -0.78
C CYS A 33 -10.08 5.25 -1.86
N LEU A 34 -9.24 5.40 -2.87
CA LEU A 34 -9.44 6.35 -3.96
C LEU A 34 -9.60 5.58 -5.28
N ASN A 35 -10.80 5.53 -5.85
CA ASN A 35 -11.00 5.11 -7.22
C ASN A 35 -10.62 6.26 -8.15
N ILE A 36 -9.61 6.04 -8.99
CA ILE A 36 -9.01 7.10 -9.80
C ILE A 36 -9.02 6.71 -11.27
N ASP A 37 -9.55 7.60 -12.10
CA ASP A 37 -9.45 7.54 -13.53
C ASP A 37 -8.57 8.69 -14.02
N PHE A 38 -7.31 8.37 -14.34
CA PHE A 38 -6.37 9.34 -14.89
C PHE A 38 -6.69 9.57 -16.37
N PRO A 39 -6.68 10.83 -16.82
CA PRO A 39 -6.85 11.12 -18.24
C PRO A 39 -5.66 10.59 -19.06
N ASP A 40 -5.86 10.42 -20.36
CA ASP A 40 -4.77 10.12 -21.27
C ASP A 40 -3.71 11.22 -21.21
N THR A 41 -2.44 10.85 -21.46
CA THR A 41 -1.27 11.75 -21.38
C THR A 41 -1.36 12.96 -22.31
N THR A 42 -2.23 12.93 -23.31
CA THR A 42 -2.49 14.05 -24.26
C THR A 42 -3.59 14.99 -23.78
N SER A 43 -4.31 14.63 -22.72
CA SER A 43 -5.41 15.43 -22.16
C SER A 43 -4.92 16.38 -21.08
N SER A 44 -5.47 17.57 -21.02
CA SER A 44 -5.30 18.53 -19.92
C SER A 44 -6.40 18.41 -18.84
N ALA A 45 -7.22 17.36 -18.89
CA ALA A 45 -8.26 17.14 -17.90
C ALA A 45 -7.64 16.72 -16.56
N GLU A 46 -8.32 17.08 -15.47
CA GLU A 46 -7.98 16.59 -14.14
C GLU A 46 -8.44 15.12 -13.98
N PRO A 47 -7.76 14.33 -13.11
CA PRO A 47 -8.22 12.99 -12.79
C PRO A 47 -9.63 13.00 -12.19
N LEU A 48 -10.46 12.01 -12.56
CA LEU A 48 -11.69 11.76 -11.85
C LEU A 48 -11.37 10.91 -10.63
N ILE A 49 -11.74 11.39 -9.44
CA ILE A 49 -11.44 10.72 -8.17
C ILE A 49 -12.76 10.53 -7.39
N GLU A 50 -13.09 9.29 -7.10
CA GLU A 50 -14.11 8.93 -6.12
C GLU A 50 -13.39 8.49 -4.83
N ALA A 51 -13.57 9.27 -3.75
CA ALA A 51 -12.85 9.08 -2.51
C ALA A 51 -13.74 8.51 -1.41
N HIS A 52 -13.29 7.44 -0.77
CA HIS A 52 -13.88 6.86 0.43
C HIS A 52 -12.87 6.99 1.57
N ASN A 53 -13.18 7.85 2.54
CA ASN A 53 -12.30 8.15 3.67
C ASN A 53 -13.00 7.83 4.98
N TRP A 54 -12.33 7.14 5.87
CA TRP A 54 -12.85 6.78 7.19
C TRP A 54 -11.90 7.22 8.30
N LEU A 55 -12.48 7.72 9.37
CA LEU A 55 -11.82 7.85 10.67
C LEU A 55 -12.33 6.74 11.58
N ALA A 56 -11.41 5.99 12.18
CA ALA A 56 -11.71 4.90 13.07
C ALA A 56 -11.39 5.25 14.54
N ASP A 57 -12.22 4.79 15.46
CA ASP A 57 -11.85 4.66 16.87
C ASP A 57 -11.20 3.29 17.09
N PRO A 58 -9.88 3.24 17.35
CA PRO A 58 -9.20 1.97 17.60
C PRO A 58 -9.60 1.33 18.95
N GLY A 59 -10.44 1.98 19.78
CA GLY A 59 -10.83 1.47 21.10
C GLY A 59 -9.71 1.51 22.15
N CYS A 60 -8.57 2.10 21.83
CA CYS A 60 -7.43 2.26 22.74
C CYS A 60 -6.77 3.63 22.56
N ASP A 61 -5.78 3.96 23.42
CA ASP A 61 -4.99 5.16 23.22
C ASP A 61 -4.09 5.01 22.00
N ILE A 62 -4.10 6.03 21.11
CA ILE A 62 -3.17 6.11 20.00
C ILE A 62 -1.80 6.54 20.57
N PRO A 63 -0.74 5.73 20.35
CA PRO A 63 0.59 6.08 20.83
C PRO A 63 1.04 7.44 20.31
N ALA A 64 1.70 8.23 21.17
CA ALA A 64 2.16 9.58 20.83
C ALA A 64 3.05 9.61 19.58
N ALA A 65 3.84 8.56 19.35
CA ALA A 65 4.66 8.43 18.16
C ALA A 65 3.83 8.28 16.88
N ALA A 66 2.70 7.57 16.91
CA ALA A 66 1.79 7.43 15.79
C ALA A 66 1.03 8.75 15.54
N SER A 67 0.45 9.35 16.61
CA SER A 67 -0.21 10.65 16.51
C SER A 67 0.72 11.76 15.98
N ALA A 68 2.01 11.70 16.27
CA ALA A 68 2.99 12.66 15.76
C ALA A 68 3.24 12.49 14.24
N VAL A 69 2.98 11.31 13.68
CA VAL A 69 3.10 11.03 12.24
C VAL A 69 1.86 11.50 11.48
N HIS A 70 0.68 10.99 11.83
CA HIS A 70 -0.56 11.24 11.07
C HIS A 70 -1.46 12.36 11.65
N GLY A 71 -1.10 12.93 12.80
CA GLY A 71 -1.81 14.11 13.35
C GLY A 71 -3.15 13.81 14.03
N ILE A 72 -3.59 12.55 14.11
CA ILE A 72 -4.87 12.18 14.74
C ILE A 72 -4.63 11.89 16.23
N SER A 73 -5.35 12.61 17.09
CA SER A 73 -5.32 12.39 18.54
C SER A 73 -6.29 11.28 18.95
N THR A 74 -6.02 10.64 20.10
CA THR A 74 -6.95 9.68 20.71
C THR A 74 -8.34 10.31 20.94
N GLU A 75 -8.39 11.57 21.39
CA GLU A 75 -9.65 12.27 21.64
C GLU A 75 -10.47 12.42 20.36
N LYS A 76 -9.83 12.86 19.25
CA LYS A 76 -10.49 12.98 17.94
C LYS A 76 -11.01 11.65 17.46
N ALA A 77 -10.19 10.59 17.52
CA ALA A 77 -10.59 9.26 17.09
C ALA A 77 -11.81 8.72 17.88
N ARG A 78 -11.84 8.95 19.20
CA ARG A 78 -12.97 8.54 20.07
C ARG A 78 -14.25 9.32 19.85
N THR A 79 -14.15 10.60 19.52
CA THR A 79 -15.33 11.47 19.40
C THR A 79 -15.94 11.47 18.00
N GLU A 80 -15.13 11.26 16.97
CA GLU A 80 -15.52 11.39 15.56
C GLU A 80 -15.40 10.08 14.79
N GLY A 81 -14.58 9.13 15.32
CA GLY A 81 -14.29 7.87 14.65
C GLY A 81 -15.42 6.85 14.77
N ARG A 82 -15.50 5.99 13.78
CA ARG A 82 -16.36 4.81 13.78
C ARG A 82 -15.63 3.60 14.38
N PRO A 83 -16.35 2.56 14.84
CA PRO A 83 -15.69 1.34 15.32
C PRO A 83 -14.68 0.83 14.29
N HIS A 84 -13.44 0.60 14.73
CA HIS A 84 -12.34 0.14 13.88
C HIS A 84 -12.68 -1.09 13.05
N GLN A 85 -13.43 -2.03 13.61
CA GLN A 85 -13.85 -3.25 12.91
C GLN A 85 -14.75 -2.92 11.69
N GLU A 86 -15.69 -2.01 11.86
CA GLU A 86 -16.58 -1.57 10.75
C GLU A 86 -15.78 -0.91 9.64
N VAL A 87 -14.81 -0.05 10.00
CA VAL A 87 -13.93 0.60 9.03
C VAL A 87 -13.08 -0.43 8.26
N ALA A 88 -12.56 -1.45 8.95
CA ALA A 88 -11.82 -2.53 8.30
C ALA A 88 -12.69 -3.30 7.29
N GLU A 89 -13.92 -3.63 7.67
CA GLU A 89 -14.87 -4.36 6.81
C GLU A 89 -15.30 -3.52 5.59
N GLU A 90 -15.57 -2.23 5.77
CA GLU A 90 -15.91 -1.32 4.66
C GLU A 90 -14.73 -1.09 3.73
N THR A 91 -13.51 -0.96 4.27
CA THR A 91 -12.30 -0.88 3.45
C THR A 91 -12.15 -2.12 2.58
N VAL A 92 -12.32 -3.32 3.17
CA VAL A 92 -12.28 -4.58 2.41
C VAL A 92 -13.36 -4.62 1.33
N SER A 93 -14.57 -4.16 1.62
CA SER A 93 -15.64 -4.08 0.62
C SER A 93 -15.25 -3.17 -0.55
N CYS A 94 -14.69 -1.99 -0.25
CA CYS A 94 -14.22 -1.06 -1.27
C CYS A 94 -13.14 -1.67 -2.17
N LEU A 95 -12.19 -2.44 -1.61
CA LEU A 95 -11.19 -3.14 -2.41
C LEU A 95 -11.80 -4.24 -3.30
N TYR A 96 -12.82 -4.94 -2.81
CA TYR A 96 -13.52 -5.95 -3.60
C TYR A 96 -14.26 -5.31 -4.77
N ASP A 97 -14.98 -4.21 -4.55
CA ASP A 97 -15.68 -3.45 -5.59
C ASP A 97 -14.70 -2.93 -6.65
N ALA A 98 -13.52 -2.47 -6.22
CA ALA A 98 -12.47 -2.03 -7.13
C ALA A 98 -11.96 -3.18 -8.03
N TRP A 99 -11.73 -4.37 -7.48
CA TRP A 99 -11.33 -5.53 -8.28
C TRP A 99 -12.46 -6.03 -9.20
N GLU A 100 -13.74 -5.94 -8.79
CA GLU A 100 -14.88 -6.25 -9.64
C GLU A 100 -15.00 -5.27 -10.82
N ASP A 101 -14.60 -4.00 -10.63
CA ASP A 101 -14.48 -2.99 -11.69
C ASP A 101 -13.16 -3.11 -12.49
N ASN A 102 -12.40 -4.20 -12.32
CA ASN A 102 -11.10 -4.43 -12.96
C ASN A 102 -10.03 -3.37 -12.67
N ARG A 103 -10.13 -2.62 -11.57
CA ARG A 103 -9.09 -1.70 -11.11
C ARG A 103 -7.94 -2.49 -10.49
N ALA A 104 -6.71 -2.07 -10.79
CA ALA A 104 -5.57 -2.51 -9.99
C ALA A 104 -5.59 -1.78 -8.64
N VAL A 105 -5.38 -2.50 -7.55
CA VAL A 105 -5.24 -1.90 -6.21
C VAL A 105 -3.80 -1.49 -6.00
N ILE A 106 -3.57 -0.19 -5.84
CA ILE A 106 -2.26 0.41 -5.60
C ILE A 106 -2.06 0.57 -4.09
N VAL A 107 -0.98 0.00 -3.56
CA VAL A 107 -0.63 0.11 -2.13
C VAL A 107 0.88 0.28 -1.99
N TYR A 108 1.33 1.34 -1.35
CA TYR A 108 2.75 1.55 -1.10
C TYR A 108 3.22 0.74 0.11
N ASN A 109 4.07 -0.28 -0.10
CA ASN A 109 4.46 -1.28 0.90
C ASN A 109 3.28 -2.18 1.31
N ALA A 110 2.63 -2.74 0.32
CA ALA A 110 1.35 -3.46 0.38
C ALA A 110 1.26 -4.52 1.49
N SER A 111 2.36 -5.20 1.80
CA SER A 111 2.38 -6.23 2.84
C SER A 111 2.06 -5.71 4.25
N PHE A 112 2.22 -4.41 4.51
CA PHE A 112 1.83 -3.81 5.77
C PHE A 112 0.30 -3.67 5.86
N ASP A 113 -0.30 -2.90 4.98
CA ASP A 113 -1.72 -2.52 5.03
C ASP A 113 -2.64 -3.71 4.77
N LEU A 114 -2.33 -4.52 3.75
CA LEU A 114 -3.14 -5.69 3.42
C LEU A 114 -3.09 -6.77 4.51
N THR A 115 -1.98 -6.88 5.25
CA THR A 115 -1.88 -7.79 6.39
C THR A 115 -2.72 -7.30 7.56
N ILE A 116 -2.81 -5.99 7.81
CA ILE A 116 -3.72 -5.41 8.81
C ILE A 116 -5.17 -5.78 8.46
N LEU A 117 -5.59 -5.57 7.21
CA LEU A 117 -6.94 -5.94 6.79
C LEU A 117 -7.19 -7.44 6.97
N ARG A 118 -6.26 -8.31 6.58
CA ARG A 118 -6.38 -9.76 6.77
C ARG A 118 -6.45 -10.16 8.24
N HIS A 119 -5.75 -9.46 9.13
CA HIS A 119 -5.78 -9.72 10.56
C HIS A 119 -7.16 -9.41 11.16
N TRP A 120 -7.75 -8.27 10.81
CA TRP A 120 -9.02 -7.81 11.36
C TRP A 120 -10.24 -8.30 10.58
N VAL A 121 -10.08 -8.68 9.33
CA VAL A 121 -11.09 -9.31 8.47
C VAL A 121 -10.54 -10.65 7.96
N PRO A 122 -10.61 -11.75 8.74
CA PRO A 122 -9.97 -13.03 8.40
C PRO A 122 -10.43 -13.64 7.06
N SER A 123 -11.61 -13.25 6.57
CA SER A 123 -12.15 -13.65 5.27
C SER A 123 -11.58 -12.83 4.09
N PHE A 124 -10.78 -11.79 4.35
CA PHE A 124 -10.18 -10.99 3.30
C PHE A 124 -9.22 -11.80 2.44
N GLU A 125 -9.38 -11.73 1.14
CA GLU A 125 -8.56 -12.40 0.12
C GLU A 125 -8.17 -11.41 -0.98
N ILE A 126 -7.00 -11.62 -1.58
CA ILE A 126 -6.60 -10.86 -2.76
C ILE A 126 -7.36 -11.43 -3.97
N ARG A 127 -8.22 -10.61 -4.58
CA ARG A 127 -9.10 -11.03 -5.69
C ARG A 127 -8.66 -10.54 -7.07
N GLY A 128 -7.66 -9.66 -7.11
CA GLY A 128 -7.20 -9.08 -8.36
C GLY A 128 -5.76 -8.57 -8.28
N LEU A 129 -5.40 -7.71 -9.23
CA LEU A 129 -4.06 -7.15 -9.30
C LEU A 129 -3.80 -6.20 -8.13
N VAL A 130 -2.68 -6.41 -7.45
CA VAL A 130 -2.06 -5.45 -6.52
C VAL A 130 -0.81 -4.91 -7.18
N ILE A 131 -0.60 -3.62 -7.15
CA ILE A 131 0.62 -2.93 -7.57
C ILE A 131 1.23 -2.27 -6.35
N ASP A 132 2.47 -2.63 -6.04
CA ASP A 132 3.23 -2.06 -4.94
C ASP A 132 4.39 -1.21 -5.46
N PRO A 133 4.23 0.12 -5.54
CA PRO A 133 5.29 1.01 -6.05
C PRO A 133 6.61 0.91 -5.27
N TYR A 134 6.56 0.54 -3.97
CA TYR A 134 7.75 0.32 -3.16
C TYR A 134 8.56 -0.90 -3.63
N VAL A 135 7.88 -2.01 -3.91
CA VAL A 135 8.52 -3.24 -4.40
C VAL A 135 9.07 -3.03 -5.81
N ILE A 136 8.28 -2.42 -6.70
CA ILE A 136 8.66 -2.16 -8.09
C ILE A 136 9.87 -1.22 -8.16
N ASP A 137 9.84 -0.09 -7.44
CA ASP A 137 10.96 0.87 -7.40
C ASP A 137 12.25 0.20 -6.90
N ARG A 138 12.16 -0.65 -5.88
CA ARG A 138 13.31 -1.36 -5.34
C ARG A 138 13.87 -2.43 -6.27
N ALA A 139 13.06 -3.01 -7.09
CA ALA A 139 13.46 -4.04 -8.05
C ALA A 139 14.07 -3.43 -9.32
N LEU A 140 13.39 -2.44 -9.91
CA LEU A 140 13.75 -1.88 -11.21
C LEU A 140 14.79 -0.75 -11.12
N ASP A 141 14.85 -0.03 -9.98
CA ASP A 141 15.91 0.95 -9.67
C ASP A 141 16.77 0.52 -8.48
N LYS A 142 17.27 -0.71 -8.57
CA LYS A 142 17.93 -1.46 -7.48
C LYS A 142 19.11 -0.72 -6.85
N TYR A 143 19.87 0.02 -7.62
CA TYR A 143 21.14 0.62 -7.17
C TYR A 143 21.02 2.09 -6.76
N ARG A 144 19.84 2.67 -6.85
CA ARG A 144 19.61 4.05 -6.40
C ARG A 144 19.89 4.20 -4.92
N GLN A 145 20.68 5.20 -4.58
CA GLN A 145 21.01 5.55 -3.22
C GLN A 145 19.85 6.29 -2.52
N GLY A 146 19.78 6.18 -1.21
CA GLY A 146 18.81 6.91 -0.39
C GLY A 146 17.66 6.06 0.16
N ARG A 147 16.81 6.73 0.91
CA ARG A 147 15.62 6.10 1.51
C ARG A 147 14.54 5.86 0.45
N ARG A 148 13.70 4.87 0.70
CA ARG A 148 12.56 4.50 -0.15
C ARG A 148 11.24 4.76 0.59
N THR A 149 11.13 5.90 1.30
CA THR A 149 9.81 6.36 1.77
C THR A 149 9.00 6.87 0.59
N LEU A 150 7.66 6.84 0.68
CA LEU A 150 6.78 7.32 -0.40
C LEU A 150 7.20 8.72 -0.86
N THR A 151 7.37 9.66 0.08
CA THR A 151 7.83 11.03 -0.21
C THR A 151 9.13 11.08 -1.04
N MET A 152 10.13 10.26 -0.66
CA MET A 152 11.43 10.27 -1.35
C MET A 152 11.35 9.63 -2.73
N VAL A 153 10.50 8.62 -2.90
CA VAL A 153 10.31 7.96 -4.20
C VAL A 153 9.46 8.85 -5.12
N CYS A 154 8.40 9.46 -4.61
CA CYS A 154 7.62 10.46 -5.35
C CYS A 154 8.52 11.59 -5.86
N ALA A 155 9.36 12.19 -4.99
CA ALA A 155 10.29 13.22 -5.38
C ALA A 155 11.27 12.77 -6.48
N HIS A 156 11.77 11.53 -6.42
CA HIS A 156 12.65 10.96 -7.43
C HIS A 156 12.00 10.84 -8.81
N TYR A 157 10.73 10.46 -8.85
CA TYR A 157 9.97 10.31 -10.10
C TYR A 157 9.20 11.59 -10.49
N ASN A 158 9.47 12.74 -9.84
CA ASN A 158 8.82 14.03 -10.08
C ASN A 158 7.29 13.98 -9.88
N VAL A 159 6.85 13.23 -8.87
CA VAL A 159 5.47 13.21 -8.39
C VAL A 159 5.36 14.15 -7.20
N SER A 160 4.43 15.11 -7.25
CA SER A 160 4.12 15.98 -6.10
C SER A 160 3.36 15.20 -5.05
N LEU A 161 3.79 15.31 -3.80
CA LEU A 161 3.10 14.77 -2.64
C LEU A 161 2.88 15.88 -1.64
N ASP A 162 1.67 16.41 -1.60
CA ASP A 162 1.25 17.41 -0.62
C ASP A 162 0.63 16.70 0.59
N ASN A 163 0.84 17.23 1.79
CA ASN A 163 0.27 16.71 3.04
C ASN A 163 0.62 15.22 3.33
N ALA A 164 1.85 14.81 3.10
CA ALA A 164 2.32 13.47 3.47
C ALA A 164 1.91 13.10 4.91
N HIS A 165 1.60 11.80 5.12
CA HIS A 165 1.05 11.22 6.36
C HIS A 165 -0.43 11.57 6.61
N GLN A 166 -1.17 11.82 5.55
CA GLN A 166 -2.61 11.73 5.51
C GLN A 166 -2.98 10.63 4.53
N ALA A 167 -3.81 9.68 4.93
CA ALA A 167 -4.07 8.46 4.15
C ALA A 167 -4.58 8.77 2.72
N ASP A 168 -5.39 9.80 2.53
CA ASP A 168 -5.87 10.22 1.21
C ASP A 168 -4.76 10.82 0.33
N ALA A 169 -3.87 11.63 0.92
CA ALA A 169 -2.73 12.21 0.21
C ALA A 169 -1.69 11.14 -0.15
N ASP A 170 -1.41 10.22 0.76
CA ASP A 170 -0.46 9.12 0.53
C ASP A 170 -1.03 8.11 -0.49
N ALA A 171 -2.33 7.79 -0.44
CA ALA A 171 -3.00 6.99 -1.46
C ALA A 171 -2.93 7.65 -2.85
N LEU A 172 -3.22 8.96 -2.96
CA LEU A 172 -3.11 9.69 -4.23
C LEU A 172 -1.67 9.72 -4.74
N GLY A 173 -0.71 9.98 -3.87
CA GLY A 173 0.71 9.97 -4.21
C GLY A 173 1.18 8.60 -4.70
N ALA A 174 0.72 7.51 -4.07
CA ALA A 174 1.01 6.15 -4.50
C ALA A 174 0.42 5.82 -5.88
N ALA A 175 -0.81 6.28 -6.18
CA ALA A 175 -1.43 6.12 -7.50
C ALA A 175 -0.67 6.87 -8.59
N GLN A 176 -0.34 8.14 -8.36
CA GLN A 176 0.45 8.96 -9.29
C GLN A 176 1.84 8.37 -9.52
N LEU A 177 2.46 7.83 -8.45
CA LEU A 177 3.73 7.12 -8.56
C LEU A 177 3.60 5.84 -9.40
N ALA A 178 2.54 5.06 -9.22
CA ALA A 178 2.30 3.86 -10.03
C ALA A 178 2.14 4.19 -11.52
N LEU A 179 1.40 5.27 -11.85
CA LEU A 179 1.29 5.78 -13.22
C LEU A 179 2.66 6.17 -13.77
N ARG A 180 3.47 6.91 -13.01
CA ARG A 180 4.81 7.33 -13.42
C ARG A 180 5.78 6.16 -13.58
N LEU A 181 5.67 5.12 -12.73
CA LEU A 181 6.44 3.88 -12.88
C LEU A 181 6.04 3.12 -14.15
N ALA A 182 4.75 3.08 -14.49
CA ALA A 182 4.27 2.46 -15.71
C ALA A 182 4.79 3.17 -16.99
N GLU A 183 4.88 4.50 -16.96
CA GLU A 183 5.50 5.30 -18.05
C GLU A 183 7.00 5.02 -18.15
N THR A 184 7.69 4.90 -17.02
CA THR A 184 9.15 4.68 -16.96
C THR A 184 9.52 3.24 -17.33
N TYR A 185 8.68 2.27 -16.97
CA TYR A 185 8.88 0.84 -17.14
C TYR A 185 7.67 0.20 -17.86
N PRO A 186 7.54 0.38 -19.20
CA PRO A 186 6.37 -0.06 -19.96
C PRO A 186 6.06 -1.55 -19.85
N GLN A 187 7.04 -2.39 -19.48
CA GLN A 187 6.83 -3.81 -19.23
C GLN A 187 5.80 -4.07 -18.13
N LEU A 188 5.57 -3.14 -17.20
CA LEU A 188 4.52 -3.28 -16.17
C LEU A 188 3.12 -3.38 -16.80
N CYS A 189 2.90 -2.70 -17.94
CA CYS A 189 1.62 -2.71 -18.65
C CYS A 189 1.52 -3.79 -19.73
N THR A 190 2.63 -4.50 -20.04
CA THR A 190 2.66 -5.54 -21.08
C THR A 190 2.85 -6.95 -20.51
N THR A 191 3.14 -7.06 -19.21
CA THR A 191 3.20 -8.32 -18.49
C THR A 191 1.79 -8.72 -18.04
N PRO A 192 1.34 -9.97 -18.27
CA PRO A 192 0.07 -10.46 -17.77
C PRO A 192 -0.07 -10.27 -16.24
N THR A 193 -1.26 -9.91 -15.76
CA THR A 193 -1.47 -9.57 -14.33
C THR A 193 -1.03 -10.68 -13.36
N ALA A 194 -1.30 -11.95 -13.70
CA ALA A 194 -0.88 -13.07 -12.85
C ALA A 194 0.65 -13.21 -12.77
N GLU A 195 1.35 -12.96 -13.89
CA GLU A 195 2.81 -12.95 -13.93
C GLU A 195 3.37 -11.74 -13.19
N LEU A 196 2.77 -10.56 -13.33
CA LEU A 196 3.20 -9.35 -12.63
C LEU A 196 3.06 -9.49 -11.10
N MET A 197 1.99 -10.14 -10.62
CA MET A 197 1.84 -10.51 -9.21
C MET A 197 2.98 -11.44 -8.76
N THR A 198 3.30 -12.45 -9.54
CA THR A 198 4.39 -13.38 -9.26
C THR A 198 5.74 -12.67 -9.23
N GLN A 199 6.01 -11.80 -10.19
CA GLN A 199 7.25 -11.02 -10.26
C GLN A 199 7.43 -10.12 -9.03
N GLN A 200 6.38 -9.41 -8.60
CA GLN A 200 6.45 -8.55 -7.40
C GLN A 200 6.76 -9.37 -6.14
N ASN A 201 6.14 -10.56 -6.00
CA ASN A 201 6.44 -11.47 -4.89
C ASN A 201 7.90 -11.94 -4.92
N GLU A 202 8.42 -12.30 -6.08
CA GLU A 202 9.83 -12.72 -6.26
C GLU A 202 10.78 -11.57 -5.93
N TRP A 203 10.53 -10.34 -6.41
CA TRP A 203 11.33 -9.16 -6.11
C TRP A 203 11.37 -8.84 -4.61
N GLN A 204 10.22 -8.90 -3.95
CA GLN A 204 10.16 -8.71 -2.50
C GLN A 204 10.95 -9.81 -1.77
N LYS A 205 10.75 -11.06 -2.13
CA LYS A 205 11.42 -12.21 -1.53
C LYS A 205 12.94 -12.10 -1.67
N GLU A 206 13.45 -11.84 -2.88
CA GLU A 206 14.89 -11.67 -3.13
C GLU A 206 15.47 -10.52 -2.29
N ARG A 207 14.76 -9.41 -2.23
CA ARG A 207 15.19 -8.23 -1.47
C ARG A 207 15.25 -8.51 0.03
N GLN A 208 14.24 -9.15 0.57
CA GLN A 208 14.17 -9.47 2.00
C GLN A 208 15.18 -10.56 2.36
N GLN A 209 15.39 -11.54 1.50
CA GLN A 209 16.44 -12.55 1.72
C GLN A 209 17.83 -11.89 1.73
N SER A 210 18.12 -11.00 0.80
CA SER A 210 19.37 -10.23 0.80
C SER A 210 19.55 -9.40 2.08
N LEU A 211 18.48 -8.85 2.64
CA LEU A 211 18.52 -8.14 3.92
C LEU A 211 18.79 -9.10 5.09
N ARG A 212 18.16 -10.26 5.13
CA ARG A 212 18.40 -11.31 6.13
C ARG A 212 19.87 -11.73 6.13
N ASP A 213 20.41 -12.01 4.95
CA ASP A 213 21.81 -12.43 4.78
C ASP A 213 22.79 -11.33 5.24
N TYR A 214 22.47 -10.07 4.92
CA TYR A 214 23.26 -8.93 5.41
C TYR A 214 23.22 -8.81 6.94
N LEU A 215 22.02 -8.85 7.55
CA LEU A 215 21.86 -8.75 9.00
C LEU A 215 22.55 -9.90 9.72
N ALA A 216 22.43 -11.13 9.24
CA ALA A 216 23.13 -12.29 9.77
C ALA A 216 24.64 -12.08 9.75
N ARG A 217 25.19 -11.60 8.61
CA ARG A 217 26.62 -11.36 8.45
C ARG A 217 27.16 -10.28 9.42
N VAL A 218 26.36 -9.25 9.74
CA VAL A 218 26.77 -8.20 10.67
C VAL A 218 26.34 -8.47 12.12
N GLY A 219 25.85 -9.68 12.43
CA GLY A 219 25.47 -10.09 13.77
C GLY A 219 24.22 -9.41 14.34
N ARG A 220 23.32 -8.93 13.47
CA ARG A 220 22.03 -8.34 13.86
C ARG A 220 20.90 -9.34 13.76
N ASN A 221 19.86 -9.12 14.56
CA ASN A 221 18.66 -9.94 14.48
C ASN A 221 17.96 -9.75 13.12
N TYR A 222 17.61 -10.84 12.48
CA TYR A 222 16.92 -10.90 11.20
C TYR A 222 15.60 -11.69 11.25
N SER A 223 15.21 -12.20 12.41
CA SER A 223 13.99 -13.01 12.57
C SER A 223 12.70 -12.24 12.22
N THR A 224 12.72 -10.92 12.32
CA THR A 224 11.59 -10.05 11.99
C THR A 224 11.52 -9.62 10.53
N VAL A 225 12.48 -10.06 9.69
CA VAL A 225 12.45 -9.74 8.25
C VAL A 225 11.53 -10.71 7.54
N GLU A 226 10.37 -10.23 7.16
CA GLU A 226 9.35 -10.98 6.43
C GLU A 226 9.67 -11.02 4.94
N THR A 227 9.44 -12.18 4.29
CA THR A 227 9.75 -12.37 2.87
C THR A 227 8.51 -12.48 1.99
N GLU A 228 7.34 -12.58 2.58
CA GLU A 228 6.07 -12.79 1.89
C GLU A 228 5.46 -11.48 1.38
N TRP A 229 4.71 -11.58 0.30
CA TRP A 229 3.99 -10.50 -0.35
C TRP A 229 2.83 -11.07 -1.18
N PRO A 230 1.69 -10.40 -1.30
CA PRO A 230 1.33 -9.11 -0.71
C PRO A 230 0.79 -9.21 0.73
N LEU A 231 0.64 -10.41 1.26
CA LEU A 231 0.23 -10.68 2.63
C LEU A 231 1.36 -11.37 3.38
N LEU A 232 1.58 -10.97 4.62
CA LEU A 232 2.47 -11.70 5.52
C LEU A 232 1.76 -12.95 6.04
N GLY A 233 2.49 -14.06 6.11
CA GLY A 233 2.00 -15.30 6.69
C GLY A 233 1.73 -15.22 8.19
N PRO A 234 1.12 -16.24 8.78
CA PRO A 234 1.02 -16.36 10.23
C PRO A 234 2.44 -16.38 10.83
N LEU A 235 2.56 -15.82 12.05
CA LEU A 235 3.82 -15.97 12.80
C LEU A 235 4.10 -17.46 12.93
N VAL A 236 5.26 -17.90 12.45
CA VAL A 236 5.78 -19.23 12.80
C VAL A 236 6.22 -19.10 14.25
N GLU A 237 5.44 -19.65 15.18
CA GLU A 237 5.90 -19.84 16.56
C GLU A 237 7.01 -20.89 16.53
N ASP A 238 8.24 -20.45 16.87
CA ASP A 238 9.41 -21.32 17.05
C ASP A 238 9.30 -22.15 18.34
#